data_7da2f4964234f41b13f0edbca5286bd0
#
_entry.id   7da2f4964234f41b13f0edbca5286bd0
#
_cell.length_a   1.000
_cell.length_b   1.000
_cell.length_c   1.000
_cell.angle_alpha   90.00
_cell.angle_beta   90.00
_cell.angle_gamma   90.00
#
_symmetry.space_group_name_H-M   'P 1'
#
loop_
_entity.id
_entity.type
_entity.pdbx_description
1 polymer ?
#
loop_
_entity_poly.entity_id
_entity_poly.type
_entity_poly.pdbx_seq_one_letter_code
_entity_poly.pdbx_strand_id
1 'polypeptide(L)'
;MDRNAVTITDISKRTGLSVYVISRALNGKSGVAQETRSRILKVADEMGYVPNSKAQDLRTGRNRSITLLTAGMSNSYYLDLISGIESVLQGREESLFIADLAVNGRYEEDNETSLLRRVAENRPGGIISTLGLSDRSRRMLRGWGVPTIFVDSTPEVEGVLQEDSGDGFSYVTTDNVDAAEQLGAHLNEHGFRKWLLAIYPDIWNSRYARERSLVSAATKSGAEIRVIECGNNEKDACATMLNFMDTQGYEPDVVIAGNNPILLGVMSAFQTRGVRIPVDVGLVTFDDFAWSDLLSPRITLVAENSHLIGVNAANFLLEQIEEGKEASEGDGPTMMPKPVRRMIKSSLKVRESCGCLTR
;
A
#
# COMPACT_ATOMS: atom_id res chain seq x y z
N MET A 1 -29.78 -7.43 24.73
CA MET A 1 -28.97 -7.35 25.97
C MET A 1 -27.83 -6.40 25.68
N ASP A 2 -27.99 -5.15 26.07
CA ASP A 2 -26.91 -4.17 26.01
C ASP A 2 -25.79 -4.60 26.94
N ARG A 3 -24.70 -5.12 26.38
CA ARG A 3 -23.45 -5.32 27.10
C ARG A 3 -22.80 -3.93 27.24
N ASN A 4 -23.15 -3.22 28.31
CA ASN A 4 -22.40 -2.04 28.70
C ASN A 4 -20.95 -2.48 28.94
N ALA A 5 -20.03 -1.95 28.15
CA ALA A 5 -18.60 -2.21 28.33
C ALA A 5 -18.19 -1.80 29.77
N VAL A 6 -17.40 -2.66 30.43
CA VAL A 6 -16.90 -2.37 31.77
C VAL A 6 -16.09 -1.09 31.75
N THR A 7 -16.36 -0.19 32.67
CA THR A 7 -15.71 1.11 32.79
C THR A 7 -14.76 1.17 33.97
N ILE A 8 -13.86 2.16 33.95
CA ILE A 8 -12.96 2.44 35.10
C ILE A 8 -13.73 2.71 36.40
N THR A 9 -14.96 3.24 36.26
CA THR A 9 -15.88 3.49 37.38
C THR A 9 -16.38 2.17 38.00
N ASP A 10 -16.59 1.14 37.20
CA ASP A 10 -17.02 -0.17 37.69
C ASP A 10 -15.90 -0.88 38.45
N ILE A 11 -14.64 -0.75 37.94
CA ILE A 11 -13.47 -1.21 38.71
C ILE A 11 -13.35 -0.45 40.04
N SER A 12 -13.61 0.86 40.03
CA SER A 12 -13.63 1.69 41.28
C SER A 12 -14.64 1.16 42.29
N LYS A 13 -15.87 0.88 41.84
CA LYS A 13 -16.90 0.29 42.70
C LYS A 13 -16.50 -1.08 43.23
N ARG A 14 -15.89 -1.93 42.39
CA ARG A 14 -15.49 -3.30 42.74
C ARG A 14 -14.31 -3.36 43.73
N THR A 15 -13.35 -2.42 43.58
CA THR A 15 -12.11 -2.40 44.39
C THR A 15 -12.21 -1.52 45.65
N GLY A 16 -13.16 -0.57 45.70
CA GLY A 16 -13.27 0.46 46.70
C GLY A 16 -12.21 1.56 46.58
N LEU A 17 -11.47 1.61 45.48
CA LEU A 17 -10.41 2.59 45.23
C LEU A 17 -10.89 3.72 44.35
N SER A 18 -10.28 4.91 44.48
CA SER A 18 -10.66 6.04 43.62
C SER A 18 -10.31 5.81 42.16
N VAL A 19 -11.10 6.36 41.24
CA VAL A 19 -10.85 6.33 39.80
C VAL A 19 -9.44 6.85 39.45
N TYR A 20 -8.93 7.82 40.21
CA TYR A 20 -7.58 8.36 40.08
C TYR A 20 -6.50 7.28 40.31
N VAL A 21 -6.61 6.53 41.41
CA VAL A 21 -5.66 5.44 41.77
C VAL A 21 -5.72 4.33 40.70
N ILE A 22 -6.92 3.94 40.29
CA ILE A 22 -7.12 2.91 39.27
C ILE A 22 -6.51 3.34 37.93
N SER A 23 -6.79 4.57 37.51
CA SER A 23 -6.21 5.12 36.28
C SER A 23 -4.67 5.12 36.31
N ARG A 24 -4.06 5.48 37.45
CA ARG A 24 -2.60 5.44 37.59
C ARG A 24 -2.05 4.02 37.58
N ALA A 25 -2.74 3.07 38.18
CA ALA A 25 -2.35 1.66 38.21
C ALA A 25 -2.39 1.05 36.81
N LEU A 26 -3.50 1.24 36.07
CA LEU A 26 -3.73 0.72 34.72
C LEU A 26 -2.74 1.32 33.71
N ASN A 27 -2.35 2.59 33.89
CA ASN A 27 -1.41 3.29 32.98
C ASN A 27 0.07 3.18 33.43
N GLY A 28 0.42 2.31 34.35
CA GLY A 28 1.80 2.11 34.77
C GLY A 28 2.47 3.27 35.52
N LYS A 29 1.72 4.34 35.87
CA LYS A 29 2.28 5.55 36.51
C LYS A 29 2.76 5.31 37.94
N SER A 30 3.81 6.04 38.34
CA SER A 30 4.35 5.98 39.73
C SER A 30 3.31 6.46 40.77
N GLY A 31 3.52 6.14 42.06
CA GLY A 31 2.65 6.56 43.15
C GLY A 31 1.49 5.61 43.47
N VAL A 32 1.53 4.38 42.96
CA VAL A 32 0.66 3.26 43.38
C VAL A 32 1.55 2.12 43.83
N ALA A 33 1.34 1.63 45.08
CA ALA A 33 2.08 0.49 45.61
C ALA A 33 1.93 -0.74 44.73
N GLN A 34 2.99 -1.55 44.58
CA GLN A 34 3.04 -2.71 43.69
C GLN A 34 1.89 -3.71 43.95
N GLU A 35 1.61 -3.97 45.24
CA GLU A 35 0.52 -4.87 45.65
C GLU A 35 -0.86 -4.33 45.21
N THR A 36 -1.10 -3.03 45.42
CA THR A 36 -2.33 -2.35 44.97
C THR A 36 -2.48 -2.38 43.48
N ARG A 37 -1.38 -2.17 42.74
CA ARG A 37 -1.36 -2.25 41.27
C ARG A 37 -1.73 -3.66 40.80
N SER A 38 -1.09 -4.69 41.33
CA SER A 38 -1.36 -6.09 40.99
C SER A 38 -2.81 -6.46 41.25
N ARG A 39 -3.39 -6.00 42.39
CA ARG A 39 -4.81 -6.21 42.71
C ARG A 39 -5.73 -5.55 41.69
N ILE A 40 -5.44 -4.30 41.27
CA ILE A 40 -6.24 -3.57 40.30
C ILE A 40 -6.19 -4.25 38.94
N LEU A 41 -5.00 -4.64 38.45
CA LEU A 41 -4.82 -5.33 37.17
C LEU A 41 -5.59 -6.65 37.14
N LYS A 42 -5.52 -7.44 38.23
CA LYS A 42 -6.27 -8.69 38.37
C LYS A 42 -7.78 -8.47 38.30
N VAL A 43 -8.31 -7.50 39.02
CA VAL A 43 -9.75 -7.18 39.02
C VAL A 43 -10.18 -6.65 37.64
N ALA A 44 -9.37 -5.84 36.96
CA ALA A 44 -9.64 -5.36 35.62
C ALA A 44 -9.73 -6.52 34.62
N ASP A 45 -8.81 -7.48 34.69
CA ASP A 45 -8.79 -8.69 33.84
C ASP A 45 -10.01 -9.57 34.13
N GLU A 46 -10.31 -9.87 35.42
CA GLU A 46 -11.49 -10.64 35.81
C GLU A 46 -12.82 -10.03 35.37
N MET A 47 -12.90 -8.70 35.29
CA MET A 47 -14.08 -7.98 34.81
C MET A 47 -14.13 -7.84 33.29
N GLY A 48 -13.06 -8.22 32.56
CA GLY A 48 -12.96 -8.01 31.11
C GLY A 48 -12.85 -6.54 30.73
N TYR A 49 -12.20 -5.73 31.57
CA TYR A 49 -12.01 -4.32 31.28
C TYR A 49 -10.98 -4.13 30.16
N VAL A 50 -11.41 -3.46 29.09
CA VAL A 50 -10.53 -3.02 28.00
C VAL A 50 -10.36 -1.51 28.10
N PRO A 51 -9.12 -1.00 28.22
CA PRO A 51 -8.88 0.43 28.21
C PRO A 51 -9.45 1.08 26.93
N ASN A 52 -10.18 2.17 27.09
CA ASN A 52 -10.64 2.94 25.95
C ASN A 52 -9.50 3.83 25.45
N SER A 53 -8.79 3.37 24.40
CA SER A 53 -7.68 4.08 23.77
C SER A 53 -8.10 5.46 23.28
N LYS A 54 -9.29 5.60 22.65
CA LYS A 54 -9.81 6.90 22.20
C LYS A 54 -9.99 7.90 23.35
N ALA A 55 -10.42 7.44 24.53
CA ALA A 55 -10.53 8.30 25.71
C ALA A 55 -9.15 8.67 26.29
N GLN A 56 -8.16 7.79 26.16
CA GLN A 56 -6.78 8.09 26.52
C GLN A 56 -6.14 9.09 25.54
N ASP A 57 -6.35 8.89 24.24
CA ASP A 57 -5.86 9.74 23.17
C ASP A 57 -6.41 11.18 23.28
N LEU A 58 -7.72 11.32 23.57
CA LEU A 58 -8.34 12.62 23.85
C LEU A 58 -7.71 13.33 25.05
N ARG A 59 -7.33 12.58 26.09
CA ARG A 59 -6.72 13.16 27.31
C ARG A 59 -5.25 13.52 27.13
N THR A 60 -4.52 12.77 26.30
CA THR A 60 -3.09 12.94 26.07
C THR A 60 -2.78 13.81 24.84
N GLY A 61 -3.80 14.12 24.03
CA GLY A 61 -3.62 14.75 22.71
C GLY A 61 -2.87 13.88 21.70
N ARG A 62 -2.60 12.61 22.05
CA ARG A 62 -1.88 11.66 21.18
C ARG A 62 -2.88 10.79 20.46
N ASN A 63 -2.79 10.72 19.16
CA ASN A 63 -3.54 9.77 18.37
C ASN A 63 -2.58 8.67 17.90
N ARG A 64 -2.84 7.43 18.27
CA ARG A 64 -1.98 6.26 18.05
C ARG A 64 -2.46 5.41 16.88
N SER A 65 -3.47 5.85 16.16
CA SER A 65 -3.96 5.12 14.99
C SER A 65 -3.27 5.56 13.71
N ILE A 66 -2.63 4.64 13.01
CA ILE A 66 -2.15 4.84 11.65
C ILE A 66 -3.16 4.21 10.71
N THR A 67 -3.55 4.95 9.66
CA THR A 67 -4.51 4.44 8.67
C THR A 67 -3.82 4.22 7.34
N LEU A 68 -3.86 2.98 6.84
CA LEU A 68 -3.50 2.63 5.47
C LEU A 68 -4.72 2.81 4.57
N LEU A 69 -4.62 3.72 3.60
CA LEU A 69 -5.61 3.91 2.54
C LEU A 69 -5.25 3.03 1.34
N THR A 70 -6.19 2.25 0.86
CA THR A 70 -6.03 1.37 -0.31
C THR A 70 -7.30 1.37 -1.17
N ALA A 71 -7.20 0.83 -2.38
CA ALA A 71 -8.36 0.58 -3.24
C ALA A 71 -8.29 -0.84 -3.81
N GLY A 72 -8.86 -1.77 -3.04
CA GLY A 72 -8.85 -3.20 -3.34
C GLY A 72 -7.58 -3.90 -2.85
N MET A 73 -7.77 -4.97 -2.10
CA MET A 73 -6.70 -5.74 -1.45
C MET A 73 -6.38 -7.05 -2.21
N SER A 74 -6.73 -7.14 -3.49
CA SER A 74 -6.54 -8.37 -4.28
C SER A 74 -5.08 -8.64 -4.68
N ASN A 75 -4.21 -7.63 -4.61
CA ASN A 75 -2.79 -7.77 -4.92
C ASN A 75 -1.99 -8.19 -3.68
N SER A 76 -1.20 -9.27 -3.78
CA SER A 76 -0.30 -9.74 -2.73
C SER A 76 0.77 -8.72 -2.32
N TYR A 77 1.09 -7.76 -3.19
CA TYR A 77 1.93 -6.60 -2.89
C TYR A 77 1.52 -5.92 -1.58
N TYR A 78 0.21 -5.74 -1.34
CA TYR A 78 -0.27 -5.09 -0.12
C TYR A 78 -0.05 -5.92 1.14
N LEU A 79 -0.03 -7.25 1.05
CA LEU A 79 0.26 -8.10 2.21
C LEU A 79 1.70 -7.92 2.70
N ASP A 80 2.65 -7.85 1.79
CA ASP A 80 4.06 -7.62 2.12
C ASP A 80 4.29 -6.19 2.60
N LEU A 81 3.61 -5.19 2.01
CA LEU A 81 3.62 -3.81 2.45
C LEU A 81 3.14 -3.69 3.90
N ILE A 82 1.98 -4.29 4.21
CA ILE A 82 1.41 -4.33 5.56
C ILE A 82 2.36 -5.02 6.53
N SER A 83 2.94 -6.16 6.14
CA SER A 83 3.94 -6.86 6.96
C SER A 83 5.14 -5.97 7.28
N GLY A 84 5.60 -5.15 6.32
CA GLY A 84 6.64 -4.15 6.54
C GLY A 84 6.23 -3.09 7.54
N ILE A 85 5.04 -2.51 7.41
CA ILE A 85 4.50 -1.52 8.34
C ILE A 85 4.37 -2.12 9.75
N GLU A 86 3.73 -3.28 9.87
CA GLU A 86 3.52 -3.96 11.16
C GLU A 86 4.83 -4.32 11.85
N SER A 87 5.89 -4.68 11.11
CA SER A 87 7.21 -4.95 11.68
C SER A 87 7.81 -3.75 12.42
N VAL A 88 7.51 -2.53 11.97
CA VAL A 88 7.94 -1.27 12.61
C VAL A 88 7.05 -0.94 13.81
N LEU A 89 5.75 -1.24 13.73
CA LEU A 89 4.79 -0.95 14.80
C LEU A 89 4.84 -1.98 15.92
N GLN A 90 5.45 -3.14 15.70
CA GLN A 90 5.55 -4.20 16.72
C GLN A 90 6.25 -3.70 17.99
N GLY A 91 5.58 -3.85 19.13
CA GLY A 91 6.06 -3.39 20.43
C GLY A 91 5.87 -1.88 20.68
N ARG A 92 5.25 -1.16 19.76
CA ARG A 92 4.83 0.24 19.93
C ARG A 92 3.38 0.34 20.38
N GLU A 93 2.95 1.55 20.71
CA GLU A 93 1.57 1.83 21.14
C GLU A 93 0.65 2.14 19.95
N GLU A 94 1.22 2.32 18.76
CA GLU A 94 0.52 2.60 17.51
C GLU A 94 -0.16 1.33 16.98
N SER A 95 -1.34 1.51 16.36
CA SER A 95 -2.10 0.43 15.73
C SER A 95 -2.40 0.78 14.28
N LEU A 96 -2.28 -0.21 13.38
CA LEU A 96 -2.62 -0.06 11.98
C LEU A 96 -4.10 -0.36 11.75
N PHE A 97 -4.77 0.55 11.04
CA PHE A 97 -6.12 0.38 10.52
C PHE A 97 -6.09 0.45 9.00
N ILE A 98 -6.87 -0.36 8.34
CA ILE A 98 -6.98 -0.37 6.88
C ILE A 98 -8.33 0.25 6.50
N ALA A 99 -8.29 1.24 5.60
CA ALA A 99 -9.47 1.86 5.02
C ALA A 99 -9.44 1.64 3.49
N ASP A 100 -10.31 0.75 3.03
CA ASP A 100 -10.48 0.50 1.59
C ASP A 100 -11.40 1.58 1.01
N LEU A 101 -10.88 2.34 0.05
CA LEU A 101 -11.60 3.38 -0.67
C LEU A 101 -12.39 2.83 -1.88
N ALA A 102 -12.24 1.54 -2.19
CA ALA A 102 -13.06 0.91 -3.22
C ALA A 102 -14.48 0.65 -2.71
N VAL A 103 -15.47 0.98 -3.54
CA VAL A 103 -16.88 0.64 -3.31
C VAL A 103 -17.27 -0.45 -4.30
N ASN A 104 -17.77 -1.58 -3.81
CA ASN A 104 -18.09 -2.74 -4.64
C ASN A 104 -16.89 -3.22 -5.52
N GLY A 105 -15.67 -3.13 -4.99
CA GLY A 105 -14.46 -3.53 -5.69
C GLY A 105 -13.98 -2.55 -6.76
N ARG A 106 -14.57 -1.35 -6.83
CA ARG A 106 -14.17 -0.27 -7.75
C ARG A 106 -13.81 0.99 -6.98
N TYR A 107 -12.74 1.63 -7.38
CA TYR A 107 -12.41 2.96 -6.92
C TYR A 107 -13.11 3.99 -7.81
N GLU A 108 -13.77 4.95 -7.18
CA GLU A 108 -14.41 6.08 -7.83
C GLU A 108 -14.00 7.36 -7.11
N GLU A 109 -13.45 8.33 -7.83
CA GLU A 109 -12.96 9.59 -7.29
C GLU A 109 -14.07 10.38 -6.57
N ASP A 110 -15.31 10.30 -7.03
CA ASP A 110 -16.47 10.96 -6.40
C ASP A 110 -16.71 10.46 -4.96
N ASN A 111 -16.37 9.20 -4.67
CA ASN A 111 -16.50 8.61 -3.34
C ASN A 111 -15.29 8.90 -2.43
N GLU A 112 -14.12 9.19 -3.00
CA GLU A 112 -12.86 9.39 -2.29
C GLU A 112 -12.98 10.42 -1.17
N THR A 113 -13.47 11.61 -1.51
CA THR A 113 -13.62 12.73 -0.55
C THR A 113 -14.52 12.36 0.63
N SER A 114 -15.62 11.64 0.39
CA SER A 114 -16.56 11.24 1.44
C SER A 114 -15.95 10.18 2.36
N LEU A 115 -15.23 9.22 1.79
CA LEU A 115 -14.53 8.17 2.53
C LEU A 115 -13.38 8.74 3.37
N LEU A 116 -12.59 9.67 2.80
CA LEU A 116 -11.55 10.38 3.53
C LEU A 116 -12.09 11.17 4.73
N ARG A 117 -13.24 11.81 4.60
CA ARG A 117 -13.89 12.46 5.75
C ARG A 117 -14.20 11.49 6.86
N ARG A 118 -14.72 10.30 6.53
CA ARG A 118 -14.97 9.24 7.52
C ARG A 118 -13.69 8.75 8.19
N VAL A 119 -12.58 8.69 7.44
CA VAL A 119 -11.26 8.39 8.02
C VAL A 119 -10.85 9.50 8.98
N ALA A 120 -11.00 10.76 8.59
CA ALA A 120 -10.68 11.91 9.42
C ALA A 120 -11.53 12.03 10.70
N GLU A 121 -12.80 11.58 10.66
CA GLU A 121 -13.67 11.51 11.86
C GLU A 121 -13.06 10.62 12.95
N ASN A 122 -12.28 9.62 12.57
CA ASN A 122 -11.53 8.79 13.52
C ASN A 122 -10.24 9.45 14.02
N ARG A 123 -9.89 10.63 13.50
CA ARG A 123 -8.68 11.41 13.86
C ARG A 123 -7.43 10.54 13.83
N PRO A 124 -6.99 9.99 12.68
CA PRO A 124 -5.78 9.20 12.64
C PRO A 124 -4.57 10.04 13.04
N GLY A 125 -3.61 9.43 13.73
CA GLY A 125 -2.32 10.07 14.04
C GLY A 125 -1.46 10.25 12.80
N GLY A 126 -1.65 9.38 11.79
CA GLY A 126 -0.99 9.46 10.51
C GLY A 126 -1.68 8.60 9.45
N ILE A 127 -1.38 8.88 8.19
CA ILE A 127 -1.95 8.18 7.03
C ILE A 127 -0.81 7.67 6.13
N ILE A 128 -0.92 6.41 5.69
CA ILE A 128 -0.13 5.86 4.58
C ILE A 128 -1.13 5.64 3.44
N SER A 129 -0.89 6.21 2.26
CA SER A 129 -1.79 6.08 1.11
C SER A 129 -1.13 5.33 -0.03
N THR A 130 -1.78 4.26 -0.53
CA THR A 130 -1.35 3.55 -1.74
C THR A 130 -1.90 4.19 -3.03
N LEU A 131 -2.67 5.26 -2.89
CA LEU A 131 -3.29 6.01 -3.98
C LEU A 131 -2.74 7.42 -4.02
N GLY A 132 -2.53 7.97 -5.22
CA GLY A 132 -2.09 9.36 -5.41
C GLY A 132 -3.07 10.41 -4.89
N LEU A 133 -4.32 10.04 -4.73
CA LEU A 133 -5.47 10.85 -4.32
C LEU A 133 -5.69 12.08 -5.22
N SER A 134 -6.90 12.55 -5.29
CA SER A 134 -7.25 13.77 -6.03
C SER A 134 -6.67 15.03 -5.35
N ASP A 135 -6.47 16.09 -6.12
CA ASP A 135 -6.02 17.40 -5.60
C ASP A 135 -6.89 17.91 -4.45
N ARG A 136 -8.19 17.64 -4.54
CA ARG A 136 -9.15 18.02 -3.49
C ARG A 136 -8.86 17.28 -2.20
N SER A 137 -8.66 15.99 -2.27
CA SER A 137 -8.36 15.13 -1.12
C SER A 137 -7.02 15.45 -0.50
N ARG A 138 -5.99 15.71 -1.31
CA ARG A 138 -4.68 16.16 -0.84
C ARG A 138 -4.76 17.49 -0.10
N ARG A 139 -5.51 18.48 -0.63
CA ARG A 139 -5.76 19.75 0.08
C ARG A 139 -6.49 19.55 1.41
N MET A 140 -7.44 18.61 1.47
CA MET A 140 -8.13 18.28 2.72
C MET A 140 -7.18 17.69 3.76
N LEU A 141 -6.33 16.72 3.39
CA LEU A 141 -5.34 16.13 4.29
C LEU A 141 -4.39 17.19 4.88
N ARG A 142 -3.94 18.14 4.04
CA ARG A 142 -3.15 19.28 4.52
C ARG A 142 -3.92 20.15 5.49
N GLY A 143 -5.15 20.51 5.14
CA GLY A 143 -5.99 21.34 5.99
C GLY A 143 -6.28 20.73 7.36
N TRP A 144 -6.23 19.40 7.45
CA TRP A 144 -6.39 18.66 8.71
C TRP A 144 -5.08 18.52 9.48
N GLY A 145 -3.93 18.81 8.87
CA GLY A 145 -2.62 18.69 9.49
C GLY A 145 -2.23 17.24 9.84
N VAL A 146 -2.82 16.25 9.13
CA VAL A 146 -2.51 14.83 9.36
C VAL A 146 -1.26 14.45 8.58
N PRO A 147 -0.17 14.02 9.24
CA PRO A 147 1.01 13.49 8.56
C PRO A 147 0.63 12.38 7.59
N THR A 148 1.07 12.50 6.34
CA THR A 148 0.67 11.57 5.27
C THR A 148 1.87 11.20 4.43
N ILE A 149 2.09 9.88 4.25
CA ILE A 149 3.11 9.30 3.37
C ILE A 149 2.41 8.57 2.24
N PHE A 150 2.84 8.80 1.01
CA PHE A 150 2.37 8.06 -0.15
C PHE A 150 3.29 6.87 -0.43
N VAL A 151 2.70 5.74 -0.82
CA VAL A 151 3.41 4.53 -1.24
C VAL A 151 2.77 3.97 -2.51
N ASP A 152 3.53 3.27 -3.34
CA ASP A 152 3.11 2.74 -4.64
C ASP A 152 2.75 3.85 -5.65
N SER A 153 1.79 4.70 -5.32
CA SER A 153 1.45 5.91 -6.09
C SER A 153 2.03 7.15 -5.42
N THR A 154 2.51 8.08 -6.21
CA THR A 154 3.04 9.38 -5.74
C THR A 154 1.96 10.46 -5.85
N PRO A 155 2.04 11.55 -5.08
CA PRO A 155 1.11 12.67 -5.20
C PRO A 155 1.31 13.50 -6.49
N GLU A 156 2.35 13.19 -7.28
CA GLU A 156 2.70 13.92 -8.50
C GLU A 156 1.99 13.29 -9.70
N VAL A 157 1.29 14.11 -10.49
CA VAL A 157 0.68 13.69 -11.75
C VAL A 157 1.74 13.81 -12.86
N GLU A 158 1.78 12.80 -13.75
CA GLU A 158 2.46 12.83 -15.05
C GLU A 158 4.00 12.80 -15.09
N GLY A 159 4.66 11.88 -14.38
CA GLY A 159 6.05 11.51 -14.74
C GLY A 159 7.07 12.65 -14.86
N VAL A 160 6.72 13.83 -14.39
CA VAL A 160 7.59 14.98 -14.22
C VAL A 160 7.99 14.98 -12.76
N LEU A 161 9.17 14.42 -12.49
CA LEU A 161 9.92 14.75 -11.29
C LEU A 161 10.26 16.26 -11.37
N GLN A 162 9.29 17.11 -11.14
CA GLN A 162 9.58 18.48 -10.81
C GLN A 162 10.08 18.44 -9.36
N GLU A 163 11.37 18.72 -9.19
CA GLU A 163 12.01 18.87 -7.87
C GLU A 163 11.26 19.90 -6.98
N ASP A 164 10.32 20.64 -7.55
CA ASP A 164 9.55 21.71 -6.95
C ASP A 164 8.02 21.60 -7.14
N SER A 165 7.45 20.43 -7.38
CA SER A 165 6.00 20.34 -7.26
C SER A 165 5.63 20.55 -5.79
N GLY A 166 5.23 21.79 -5.46
CA GLY A 166 5.08 22.33 -4.11
C GLY A 166 4.04 21.63 -3.22
N ASP A 167 3.76 20.36 -3.46
CA ASP A 167 2.77 19.59 -2.74
C ASP A 167 3.23 19.14 -1.35
N GLY A 168 4.52 19.16 -1.03
CA GLY A 168 5.01 18.97 0.33
C GLY A 168 4.70 17.63 0.98
N PHE A 169 4.25 16.62 0.21
CA PHE A 169 4.02 15.27 0.72
C PHE A 169 5.26 14.40 0.55
N SER A 170 5.45 13.52 1.53
CA SER A 170 6.47 12.48 1.49
C SER A 170 5.99 11.25 0.73
N TYR A 171 6.91 10.54 0.06
CA TYR A 171 6.58 9.27 -0.56
C TYR A 171 7.74 8.27 -0.51
N VAL A 172 7.37 7.00 -0.50
CA VAL A 172 8.27 5.85 -0.69
C VAL A 172 7.65 4.95 -1.74
N THR A 173 8.31 4.74 -2.87
CA THR A 173 7.79 3.94 -3.97
C THR A 173 8.88 3.09 -4.62
N THR A 174 8.50 2.14 -5.45
CA THR A 174 9.42 1.46 -6.35
C THR A 174 9.98 2.45 -7.38
N ASP A 175 11.24 2.31 -7.74
CA ASP A 175 11.81 2.95 -8.93
C ASP A 175 11.21 2.28 -10.18
N ASN A 176 9.97 2.71 -10.55
CA ASN A 176 9.22 2.10 -11.64
C ASN A 176 9.85 2.33 -13.01
N VAL A 177 10.65 3.38 -13.18
CA VAL A 177 11.41 3.62 -14.40
C VAL A 177 12.49 2.56 -14.56
N ASP A 178 13.35 2.40 -13.55
CA ASP A 178 14.40 1.39 -13.51
C ASP A 178 13.82 -0.05 -13.64
N ALA A 179 12.72 -0.32 -12.96
CA ALA A 179 11.99 -1.59 -13.03
C ALA A 179 11.58 -1.94 -14.47
N ALA A 180 10.96 -1.00 -15.16
CA ALA A 180 10.51 -1.19 -16.53
C ALA A 180 11.67 -1.20 -17.54
N GLU A 181 12.74 -0.43 -17.29
CA GLU A 181 13.95 -0.47 -18.11
C GLU A 181 14.67 -1.80 -18.02
N GLN A 182 14.81 -2.41 -16.85
CA GLN A 182 15.37 -3.76 -16.67
C GLN A 182 14.58 -4.80 -17.47
N LEU A 183 13.24 -4.76 -17.37
CA LEU A 183 12.38 -5.69 -18.12
C LEU A 183 12.48 -5.45 -19.63
N GLY A 184 12.40 -4.20 -20.07
CA GLY A 184 12.51 -3.84 -21.49
C GLY A 184 13.86 -4.22 -22.11
N ALA A 185 14.97 -4.04 -21.36
CA ALA A 185 16.30 -4.47 -21.78
C ALA A 185 16.35 -5.99 -21.97
N HIS A 186 15.83 -6.75 -21.00
CA HIS A 186 15.75 -8.21 -21.08
C HIS A 186 14.96 -8.69 -22.32
N LEU A 187 13.78 -8.09 -22.58
CA LEU A 187 12.99 -8.46 -23.73
C LEU A 187 13.70 -8.15 -25.07
N ASN A 188 14.39 -7.02 -25.13
CA ASN A 188 15.17 -6.62 -26.30
C ASN A 188 16.37 -7.56 -26.54
N GLU A 189 17.12 -7.92 -25.48
CA GLU A 189 18.27 -8.82 -25.53
C GLU A 189 17.88 -10.20 -26.05
N HIS A 190 16.68 -10.67 -25.68
CA HIS A 190 16.15 -11.96 -26.10
C HIS A 190 15.34 -11.93 -27.40
N GLY A 191 15.29 -10.78 -28.08
CA GLY A 191 14.77 -10.67 -29.44
C GLY A 191 13.26 -10.65 -29.55
N PHE A 192 12.53 -10.34 -28.48
CA PHE A 192 11.07 -10.13 -28.55
C PHE A 192 10.74 -8.91 -29.41
N ARG A 193 9.76 -9.03 -30.30
CA ARG A 193 9.40 -8.02 -31.31
C ARG A 193 7.96 -7.55 -31.24
N LYS A 194 7.05 -8.33 -30.65
CA LYS A 194 5.64 -8.01 -30.52
C LYS A 194 5.23 -8.11 -29.05
N TRP A 195 5.18 -6.99 -28.38
CA TRP A 195 4.88 -6.94 -26.96
C TRP A 195 3.42 -6.57 -26.73
N LEU A 196 2.76 -7.23 -25.79
CA LEU A 196 1.47 -6.84 -25.27
C LEU A 196 1.60 -6.48 -23.79
N LEU A 197 1.38 -5.23 -23.45
CA LEU A 197 1.31 -4.77 -22.07
C LEU A 197 -0.15 -4.74 -21.63
N ALA A 198 -0.51 -5.64 -20.72
CA ALA A 198 -1.79 -5.64 -20.01
C ALA A 198 -1.59 -4.94 -18.66
N ILE A 199 -2.20 -3.76 -18.46
CA ILE A 199 -1.91 -2.90 -17.31
C ILE A 199 -3.20 -2.38 -16.67
N TYR A 200 -3.12 -2.08 -15.38
CA TYR A 200 -4.22 -1.56 -14.56
C TYR A 200 -4.56 -0.10 -14.90
N PRO A 201 -5.74 0.42 -14.44
CA PRO A 201 -6.15 1.80 -14.67
C PRO A 201 -5.17 2.84 -14.10
N ASP A 202 -5.25 4.06 -14.58
CA ASP A 202 -4.34 5.17 -14.30
C ASP A 202 -4.49 5.81 -12.90
N ILE A 203 -5.47 5.39 -12.12
CA ILE A 203 -5.60 5.78 -10.70
C ILE A 203 -4.38 5.41 -9.86
N TRP A 204 -3.62 4.39 -10.28
CA TRP A 204 -2.29 4.07 -9.76
C TRP A 204 -1.25 4.62 -10.74
N ASN A 205 -0.68 5.76 -10.39
CA ASN A 205 0.21 6.48 -11.30
C ASN A 205 1.60 5.82 -11.52
N SER A 206 1.93 4.77 -10.78
CA SER A 206 3.03 3.86 -11.10
C SER A 206 2.93 3.29 -12.51
N ARG A 207 1.69 3.16 -13.05
CA ARG A 207 1.42 2.79 -14.45
C ARG A 207 2.18 3.66 -15.43
N TYR A 208 2.15 4.97 -15.28
CA TYR A 208 2.75 5.90 -16.27
C TYR A 208 4.24 5.67 -16.47
N ALA A 209 4.97 5.44 -15.37
CA ALA A 209 6.40 5.18 -15.44
C ALA A 209 6.68 3.83 -16.14
N ARG A 210 5.93 2.77 -15.78
CA ARG A 210 6.06 1.43 -16.39
C ARG A 210 5.73 1.47 -17.88
N GLU A 211 4.59 2.01 -18.26
CA GLU A 211 4.13 2.10 -19.64
C GLU A 211 5.11 2.91 -20.52
N ARG A 212 5.47 4.13 -20.09
CA ARG A 212 6.41 4.98 -20.84
C ARG A 212 7.77 4.33 -21.04
N SER A 213 8.33 3.72 -20.03
CA SER A 213 9.63 3.09 -20.12
C SER A 213 9.62 1.87 -21.01
N LEU A 214 8.57 1.03 -20.95
CA LEU A 214 8.42 -0.12 -21.86
C LEU A 214 8.17 0.30 -23.30
N VAL A 215 7.33 1.31 -23.54
CA VAL A 215 7.11 1.88 -24.88
C VAL A 215 8.41 2.45 -25.45
N SER A 216 9.19 3.17 -24.63
CA SER A 216 10.50 3.68 -25.03
C SER A 216 11.47 2.55 -25.35
N ALA A 217 11.52 1.49 -24.54
CA ALA A 217 12.40 0.34 -24.77
C ALA A 217 12.03 -0.42 -26.05
N ALA A 218 10.73 -0.64 -26.32
CA ALA A 218 10.25 -1.26 -27.53
C ALA A 218 10.60 -0.41 -28.78
N THR A 219 10.34 0.90 -28.72
CA THR A 219 10.64 1.82 -29.83
C THR A 219 12.13 1.84 -30.17
N LYS A 220 13.01 1.88 -29.17
CA LYS A 220 14.48 1.88 -29.37
C LYS A 220 14.98 0.62 -30.05
N SER A 221 14.33 -0.52 -29.86
CA SER A 221 14.71 -1.79 -30.49
C SER A 221 13.97 -2.10 -31.78
N GLY A 222 13.02 -1.25 -32.17
CA GLY A 222 12.13 -1.49 -33.32
C GLY A 222 11.08 -2.58 -33.05
N ALA A 223 10.78 -2.90 -31.79
CA ALA A 223 9.69 -3.78 -31.42
C ALA A 223 8.34 -3.03 -31.46
N GLU A 224 7.27 -3.73 -31.84
CA GLU A 224 5.91 -3.24 -31.70
C GLU A 224 5.42 -3.51 -30.28
N ILE A 225 4.78 -2.53 -29.64
CA ILE A 225 4.11 -2.71 -28.36
C ILE A 225 2.66 -2.26 -28.45
N ARG A 226 1.75 -3.09 -27.98
CA ARG A 226 0.36 -2.70 -27.73
C ARG A 226 0.09 -2.67 -26.24
N VAL A 227 -0.74 -1.72 -25.83
CA VAL A 227 -1.16 -1.55 -24.43
C VAL A 227 -2.66 -1.78 -24.34
N ILE A 228 -3.07 -2.63 -23.42
CA ILE A 228 -4.48 -2.83 -23.09
C ILE A 228 -4.69 -2.53 -21.60
N GLU A 229 -5.73 -1.75 -21.32
CA GLU A 229 -6.15 -1.49 -19.96
C GLU A 229 -7.03 -2.60 -19.46
N CYS A 230 -6.68 -3.17 -18.31
CA CYS A 230 -7.43 -4.21 -17.62
C CYS A 230 -7.98 -3.66 -16.29
N GLY A 231 -9.14 -4.17 -15.85
CA GLY A 231 -9.53 -3.97 -14.45
C GLY A 231 -8.48 -4.59 -13.51
N ASN A 232 -8.24 -3.95 -12.37
CA ASN A 232 -7.22 -4.41 -11.40
C ASN A 232 -7.70 -5.60 -10.56
N ASN A 233 -8.23 -6.62 -11.23
CA ASN A 233 -8.64 -7.89 -10.64
C ASN A 233 -8.58 -9.00 -11.70
N GLU A 234 -8.48 -10.25 -11.25
CA GLU A 234 -8.35 -11.43 -12.12
C GLU A 234 -9.48 -11.53 -13.14
N LYS A 235 -10.73 -11.37 -12.70
CA LYS A 235 -11.92 -11.58 -13.54
C LYS A 235 -11.97 -10.60 -14.72
N ASP A 236 -11.80 -9.32 -14.44
CA ASP A 236 -11.86 -8.28 -15.47
C ASP A 236 -10.65 -8.38 -16.41
N ALA A 237 -9.47 -8.68 -15.87
CA ALA A 237 -8.27 -8.89 -16.67
C ALA A 237 -8.40 -10.11 -17.61
N CYS A 238 -8.99 -11.23 -17.11
CA CYS A 238 -9.28 -12.39 -17.94
C CYS A 238 -10.26 -12.06 -19.07
N ALA A 239 -11.37 -11.37 -18.74
CA ALA A 239 -12.35 -10.97 -19.75
C ALA A 239 -11.75 -10.04 -20.82
N THR A 240 -10.93 -9.07 -20.41
CA THR A 240 -10.23 -8.16 -21.33
C THR A 240 -9.27 -8.92 -22.23
N MET A 241 -8.48 -9.85 -21.66
CA MET A 241 -7.52 -10.64 -22.43
C MET A 241 -8.22 -11.56 -23.43
N LEU A 242 -9.31 -12.25 -23.05
CA LEU A 242 -10.10 -13.08 -23.96
C LEU A 242 -10.68 -12.25 -25.11
N ASN A 243 -11.26 -11.10 -24.82
CA ASN A 243 -11.77 -10.19 -25.85
C ASN A 243 -10.65 -9.71 -26.80
N PHE A 244 -9.48 -9.39 -26.27
CA PHE A 244 -8.32 -9.01 -27.08
C PHE A 244 -7.92 -10.14 -28.03
N MET A 245 -7.80 -11.37 -27.56
CA MET A 245 -7.44 -12.55 -28.37
C MET A 245 -8.47 -12.83 -29.47
N ASP A 246 -9.76 -12.59 -29.19
CA ASP A 246 -10.83 -12.89 -30.16
C ASP A 246 -11.00 -11.80 -31.23
N THR A 247 -10.59 -10.55 -30.97
CA THR A 247 -10.99 -9.41 -31.81
C THR A 247 -9.84 -8.68 -32.52
N GLN A 248 -8.62 -8.73 -31.95
CA GLN A 248 -7.59 -7.77 -32.39
C GLN A 248 -6.65 -8.28 -33.49
N GLY A 249 -6.61 -9.59 -33.78
CA GLY A 249 -5.73 -10.16 -34.79
C GLY A 249 -4.23 -9.88 -34.56
N TYR A 250 -3.85 -9.58 -33.35
CA TYR A 250 -2.47 -9.32 -32.91
C TYR A 250 -1.96 -10.51 -32.11
N GLU A 251 -0.88 -11.09 -32.58
CA GLU A 251 -0.23 -12.23 -31.95
C GLU A 251 1.07 -11.76 -31.29
N PRO A 252 1.06 -11.46 -29.98
CA PRO A 252 2.28 -11.07 -29.26
C PRO A 252 3.22 -12.27 -29.12
N ASP A 253 4.52 -12.01 -29.13
CA ASP A 253 5.54 -12.99 -28.77
C ASP A 253 5.82 -12.98 -27.25
N VAL A 254 5.43 -11.91 -26.56
CA VAL A 254 5.45 -11.79 -25.09
C VAL A 254 4.28 -10.96 -24.58
N VAL A 255 3.68 -11.42 -23.48
CA VAL A 255 2.71 -10.65 -22.70
C VAL A 255 3.36 -10.19 -21.41
N ILE A 256 3.21 -8.91 -21.11
CA ILE A 256 3.69 -8.26 -19.90
C ILE A 256 2.47 -7.95 -19.04
N ALA A 257 2.33 -8.63 -17.91
CA ALA A 257 1.28 -8.32 -16.95
C ALA A 257 1.74 -7.20 -16.00
N GLY A 258 0.93 -6.16 -15.86
CA GLY A 258 1.27 -4.98 -15.08
C GLY A 258 1.37 -5.21 -13.57
N ASN A 259 0.73 -6.27 -13.07
CA ASN A 259 0.79 -6.72 -11.66
C ASN A 259 0.21 -8.14 -11.49
N ASN A 260 0.19 -8.64 -10.24
CA ASN A 260 -0.30 -9.98 -9.91
C ASN A 260 -1.76 -10.25 -10.27
N PRO A 261 -2.75 -9.40 -9.96
CA PRO A 261 -4.14 -9.63 -10.37
C PRO A 261 -4.30 -9.78 -11.88
N ILE A 262 -3.58 -8.96 -12.66
CA ILE A 262 -3.60 -9.03 -14.12
C ILE A 262 -2.90 -10.30 -14.62
N LEU A 263 -1.76 -10.68 -14.01
CA LEU A 263 -1.09 -11.94 -14.32
C LEU A 263 -2.05 -13.13 -14.19
N LEU A 264 -2.79 -13.21 -13.08
CA LEU A 264 -3.79 -14.28 -12.88
C LEU A 264 -4.86 -14.27 -13.96
N GLY A 265 -5.37 -13.09 -14.34
CA GLY A 265 -6.34 -12.95 -15.40
C GLY A 265 -5.82 -13.39 -16.77
N VAL A 266 -4.58 -12.99 -17.10
CA VAL A 266 -3.91 -13.43 -18.35
C VAL A 266 -3.71 -14.94 -18.37
N MET A 267 -3.23 -15.54 -17.28
CA MET A 267 -3.06 -16.99 -17.17
C MET A 267 -4.38 -17.74 -17.29
N SER A 268 -5.45 -17.22 -16.68
CA SER A 268 -6.80 -17.78 -16.79
C SER A 268 -7.33 -17.73 -18.23
N ALA A 269 -7.10 -16.63 -18.94
CA ALA A 269 -7.45 -16.51 -20.37
C ALA A 269 -6.65 -17.48 -21.24
N PHE A 270 -5.34 -17.62 -20.99
CA PHE A 270 -4.48 -18.56 -21.71
C PHE A 270 -4.91 -19.99 -21.48
N GLN A 271 -5.21 -20.37 -20.25
CA GLN A 271 -5.75 -21.69 -19.94
C GLN A 271 -7.07 -21.97 -20.70
N THR A 272 -7.96 -20.98 -20.77
CA THR A 272 -9.24 -21.10 -21.48
C THR A 272 -9.06 -21.30 -22.98
N ARG A 273 -8.03 -20.72 -23.60
CA ARG A 273 -7.71 -20.83 -25.03
C ARG A 273 -6.67 -21.91 -25.37
N GLY A 274 -6.14 -22.63 -24.37
CA GLY A 274 -5.12 -23.64 -24.57
C GLY A 274 -3.75 -23.07 -25.00
N VAL A 275 -3.46 -21.81 -24.69
CA VAL A 275 -2.17 -21.16 -24.99
C VAL A 275 -1.11 -21.66 -24.02
N ARG A 276 0.01 -22.11 -24.54
CA ARG A 276 1.10 -22.71 -23.76
C ARG A 276 2.21 -21.69 -23.50
N ILE A 277 2.52 -21.48 -22.23
CA ILE A 277 3.63 -20.64 -21.79
C ILE A 277 4.85 -21.55 -21.56
N PRO A 278 6.03 -21.25 -22.08
CA PRO A 278 6.41 -20.16 -22.99
C PRO A 278 6.40 -20.57 -24.47
N VAL A 279 5.78 -21.70 -24.84
CA VAL A 279 5.91 -22.31 -26.17
C VAL A 279 5.23 -21.46 -27.23
N ASP A 280 4.02 -21.00 -26.97
CA ASP A 280 3.22 -20.20 -27.90
C ASP A 280 3.42 -18.70 -27.66
N VAL A 281 3.62 -18.28 -26.41
CA VAL A 281 3.83 -16.89 -26.01
C VAL A 281 4.65 -16.83 -24.70
N GLY A 282 5.58 -15.90 -24.62
CA GLY A 282 6.28 -15.57 -23.38
C GLY A 282 5.37 -14.82 -22.41
N LEU A 283 5.54 -15.02 -21.09
CA LEU A 283 4.80 -14.30 -20.06
C LEU A 283 5.76 -13.75 -19.01
N VAL A 284 5.66 -12.45 -18.76
CA VAL A 284 6.45 -11.75 -17.73
C VAL A 284 5.54 -10.83 -16.91
N THR A 285 5.94 -10.46 -15.71
CA THR A 285 5.10 -9.63 -14.84
C THR A 285 5.92 -8.67 -13.99
N PHE A 286 5.25 -7.68 -13.44
CA PHE A 286 5.70 -6.95 -12.26
C PHE A 286 5.15 -7.62 -11.02
N ASP A 287 5.71 -7.30 -9.87
CA ASP A 287 5.48 -7.82 -8.52
C ASP A 287 5.94 -9.28 -8.34
N ASP A 288 6.60 -9.55 -7.23
CA ASP A 288 6.86 -10.90 -6.75
C ASP A 288 5.72 -11.36 -5.82
N PHE A 289 5.52 -12.66 -5.73
CA PHE A 289 4.49 -13.25 -4.87
C PHE A 289 4.92 -14.65 -4.40
N ALA A 290 4.48 -15.03 -3.21
CA ALA A 290 4.97 -16.21 -2.50
C ALA A 290 4.86 -17.53 -3.29
N TRP A 291 3.93 -17.64 -4.23
CA TRP A 291 3.71 -18.84 -5.05
C TRP A 291 4.29 -18.74 -6.47
N SER A 292 5.03 -17.66 -6.80
CA SER A 292 5.62 -17.46 -8.13
C SER A 292 6.60 -18.57 -8.54
N ASP A 293 7.28 -19.17 -7.56
CA ASP A 293 8.20 -20.28 -7.75
C ASP A 293 7.53 -21.66 -7.83
N LEU A 294 6.23 -21.74 -7.48
CA LEU A 294 5.45 -22.98 -7.48
C LEU A 294 4.74 -23.23 -8.81
N LEU A 295 4.72 -22.23 -9.69
CA LEU A 295 4.11 -22.35 -11.02
C LEU A 295 5.00 -23.17 -11.96
N SER A 296 4.38 -23.75 -12.98
CA SER A 296 5.07 -24.43 -14.08
C SER A 296 4.48 -23.93 -15.41
N PRO A 297 5.25 -23.13 -16.16
CA PRO A 297 6.62 -22.64 -15.88
C PRO A 297 6.65 -21.60 -14.76
N ARG A 298 7.80 -21.45 -14.05
CA ARG A 298 8.03 -20.40 -13.07
C ARG A 298 8.07 -19.05 -13.77
N ILE A 299 7.47 -18.03 -13.15
CA ILE A 299 7.24 -16.73 -13.81
C ILE A 299 8.49 -15.83 -13.73
N THR A 300 8.92 -15.34 -14.88
CA THR A 300 9.89 -14.24 -14.99
C THR A 300 9.22 -12.94 -14.54
N LEU A 301 9.83 -12.24 -13.58
CA LEU A 301 9.20 -11.07 -12.98
C LEU A 301 10.20 -10.03 -12.51
N VAL A 302 9.71 -8.79 -12.38
CA VAL A 302 10.42 -7.73 -11.68
C VAL A 302 9.99 -7.77 -10.21
N ALA A 303 10.89 -8.20 -9.33
CA ALA A 303 10.64 -8.28 -7.90
C ALA A 303 10.78 -6.89 -7.26
N GLU A 304 9.67 -6.39 -6.74
CA GLU A 304 9.62 -5.19 -5.93
C GLU A 304 9.86 -5.54 -4.45
N ASN A 305 10.37 -4.59 -3.68
CA ASN A 305 10.58 -4.80 -2.25
C ASN A 305 9.50 -4.05 -1.44
N SER A 306 8.25 -4.53 -1.57
CA SER A 306 7.08 -3.94 -0.91
C SER A 306 7.20 -3.95 0.62
N HIS A 307 7.81 -4.98 1.20
CA HIS A 307 8.12 -5.02 2.62
C HIS A 307 9.01 -3.84 3.04
N LEU A 308 10.11 -3.59 2.31
CA LEU A 308 11.01 -2.48 2.61
C LEU A 308 10.34 -1.11 2.39
N ILE A 309 9.43 -1.01 1.41
CA ILE A 309 8.61 0.20 1.21
C ILE A 309 7.76 0.43 2.47
N GLY A 310 7.08 -0.59 2.98
CA GLY A 310 6.29 -0.54 4.20
C GLY A 310 7.10 -0.11 5.43
N VAL A 311 8.28 -0.71 5.63
CA VAL A 311 9.21 -0.34 6.71
C VAL A 311 9.62 1.13 6.64
N ASN A 312 10.02 1.61 5.45
CA ASN A 312 10.43 3.01 5.30
C ASN A 312 9.26 3.98 5.49
N ALA A 313 8.09 3.66 4.92
CA ALA A 313 6.90 4.50 5.05
C ALA A 313 6.48 4.65 6.52
N ALA A 314 6.45 3.56 7.28
CA ALA A 314 6.11 3.59 8.70
C ALA A 314 7.12 4.41 9.51
N ASN A 315 8.43 4.22 9.31
CA ASN A 315 9.46 4.97 10.00
C ASN A 315 9.34 6.48 9.73
N PHE A 316 9.27 6.87 8.45
CA PHE A 316 9.15 8.29 8.09
C PHE A 316 7.84 8.91 8.59
N LEU A 317 6.74 8.16 8.61
CA LEU A 317 5.48 8.64 9.16
C LEU A 317 5.60 8.89 10.67
N LEU A 318 6.22 7.97 11.41
CA LEU A 318 6.44 8.12 12.85
C LEU A 318 7.36 9.29 13.17
N GLU A 319 8.44 9.48 12.40
CA GLU A 319 9.32 10.65 12.52
C GLU A 319 8.53 11.95 12.31
N GLN A 320 7.70 12.04 11.28
CA GLN A 320 6.85 13.22 11.03
C GLN A 320 5.83 13.47 12.15
N ILE A 321 5.26 12.42 12.73
CA ILE A 321 4.36 12.53 13.87
C ILE A 321 5.10 13.07 15.11
N GLU A 322 6.33 12.64 15.35
CA GLU A 322 7.15 13.10 16.47
C GLU A 322 7.59 14.57 16.29
N GLU A 323 8.11 14.93 15.11
CA GLU A 323 8.50 16.30 14.78
C GLU A 323 7.32 17.29 14.86
N GLY A 324 6.13 16.87 14.41
CA GLY A 324 4.91 17.68 14.51
C GLY A 324 4.48 17.94 15.95
N LYS A 325 4.77 17.02 16.88
CA LYS A 325 4.51 17.23 18.32
C LYS A 325 5.48 18.21 18.94
N GLU A 326 6.78 18.08 18.64
CA GLU A 326 7.79 19.00 19.15
C GLU A 326 7.55 20.44 18.66
N ALA A 327 7.14 20.59 17.41
CA ALA A 327 6.77 21.90 16.84
C ALA A 327 5.52 22.51 17.48
N SER A 328 4.57 21.71 17.95
CA SER A 328 3.34 22.19 18.62
C SER A 328 3.55 22.56 20.09
N GLU A 329 4.60 22.08 20.74
CA GLU A 329 4.99 22.43 22.12
C GLU A 329 5.88 23.70 22.17
N GLY A 330 6.38 24.18 21.01
CA GLY A 330 7.17 25.41 20.87
C GLY A 330 6.32 26.63 20.51
N ASP A 331 6.76 27.83 20.94
CA ASP A 331 6.09 29.13 20.68
C ASP A 331 6.24 29.63 19.21
N GLY A 332 6.70 28.76 18.27
CA GLY A 332 6.95 29.08 16.87
C GLY A 332 5.84 28.64 15.92
N PRO A 333 5.79 29.17 14.67
CA PRO A 333 4.87 28.66 13.66
C PRO A 333 5.16 27.18 13.40
N THR A 334 4.12 26.34 13.44
CA THR A 334 4.22 24.89 13.14
C THR A 334 4.70 24.72 11.70
N MET A 335 5.99 24.49 11.51
CA MET A 335 6.52 24.15 10.19
C MET A 335 6.22 22.67 9.90
N MET A 336 5.62 22.41 8.74
CA MET A 336 5.48 21.04 8.24
C MET A 336 6.87 20.42 8.08
N PRO A 337 7.08 19.16 8.48
CA PRO A 337 8.33 18.45 8.25
C PRO A 337 8.75 18.50 6.77
N LYS A 338 10.04 18.52 6.50
CA LYS A 338 10.53 18.46 5.11
C LYS A 338 10.07 17.16 4.47
N PRO A 339 9.53 17.19 3.24
CA PRO A 339 9.07 15.99 2.57
C PRO A 339 10.25 15.04 2.28
N VAL A 340 10.09 13.78 2.60
CA VAL A 340 11.03 12.71 2.28
C VAL A 340 10.57 12.03 1.00
N ARG A 341 11.46 11.88 0.03
CA ARG A 341 11.20 11.21 -1.25
C ARG A 341 12.18 10.06 -1.42
N ARG A 342 11.68 8.84 -1.47
CA ARG A 342 12.52 7.65 -1.58
C ARG A 342 12.02 6.70 -2.64
N MET A 343 12.92 6.31 -3.54
CA MET A 343 12.69 5.25 -4.52
C MET A 343 13.45 4.00 -4.08
N ILE A 344 12.78 2.86 -4.09
CA ILE A 344 13.35 1.55 -3.74
C ILE A 344 13.62 0.78 -5.03
N LYS A 345 14.84 0.32 -5.18
CA LYS A 345 15.26 -0.48 -6.34
C LYS A 345 14.53 -1.82 -6.36
N SER A 346 14.17 -2.24 -7.57
CA SER A 346 13.66 -3.58 -7.88
C SER A 346 14.75 -4.47 -8.50
N SER A 347 14.45 -5.73 -8.73
CA SER A 347 15.34 -6.66 -9.40
C SER A 347 14.58 -7.58 -10.35
N LEU A 348 15.10 -7.73 -11.56
CA LEU A 348 14.58 -8.70 -12.52
C LEU A 348 14.98 -10.12 -12.12
N LYS A 349 14.02 -11.02 -11.94
CA LYS A 349 14.20 -12.46 -11.74
C LYS A 349 13.81 -13.20 -13.00
N VAL A 350 14.81 -13.61 -13.78
CA VAL A 350 14.60 -14.38 -15.01
C VAL A 350 14.34 -15.84 -14.66
N ARG A 351 13.23 -16.39 -15.18
CA ARG A 351 12.79 -17.75 -14.97
C ARG A 351 12.30 -18.36 -16.30
N GLU A 352 11.48 -19.42 -16.28
CA GLU A 352 11.13 -20.17 -17.47
C GLU A 352 10.05 -19.51 -18.35
N SER A 353 9.14 -18.71 -17.76
CA SER A 353 7.92 -18.25 -18.46
C SER A 353 8.16 -17.30 -19.63
N CYS A 354 9.32 -16.63 -19.70
CA CYS A 354 9.69 -15.86 -20.88
C CYS A 354 10.22 -16.75 -22.04
N GLY A 355 10.60 -17.99 -21.76
CA GLY A 355 11.21 -18.89 -22.75
C GLY A 355 12.67 -18.57 -23.09
N CYS A 356 13.29 -17.60 -22.40
CA CYS A 356 14.66 -17.15 -22.69
C CYS A 356 15.73 -18.18 -22.31
N LEU A 357 15.44 -19.04 -21.34
CA LEU A 357 16.38 -20.10 -20.90
C LEU A 357 16.43 -21.31 -21.81
N THR A 358 15.49 -21.40 -22.78
CA THR A 358 15.36 -22.52 -23.72
C THR A 358 15.58 -22.14 -25.17
N ARG A 359 15.86 -20.88 -25.44
CA ARG A 359 16.18 -20.32 -26.79
C ARG A 359 17.67 -20.31 -27.08
#